data_8f5cd48c4090be244a60d18dc2fbc359
#
_entry.id   8f5cd48c4090be244a60d18dc2fbc359
#
_cell.length_a   1.000
_cell.length_b   1.000
_cell.length_c   1.000
_cell.angle_alpha   90.00
_cell.angle_beta   90.00
_cell.angle_gamma   90.00
#
_symmetry.space_group_name_H-M   'P 1'
#
loop_
_entity.id
_entity.type
_entity.pdbx_description
1 polymer ?
#
loop_
_entity_poly.entity_id
_entity_poly.type
_entity_poly.pdbx_seq_one_letter_code
_entity_poly.pdbx_strand_id
1 'polypeptide(L)'
;MPIDSAQIKNLDQLDKISTFIKEFYIRDSSLIYLDGNSLGRLPKETVADINDFMLNEWGDQLVNGWENWINEAQISGDLLAENILGAKKGEVLVCDTTSVNFYQLCSAVIKLNPDRKTIITDAANFPTDRYILEGIADTFGLKLVIIDNEEIDANEYERITPDLIRPHLNNDIALATFQVLQYRSGALNPMSEITSLIREYDCLTVWDASHAAGSVNLDFAKNNIDLAVGCTYKYLCSGPGSPAYLYVKKSLQKKLQVPIQGWFAQKDQFEMGPKFIKSEDIRGFQIASPSILGLRCVNAAIKIINKASIPEIVKKAQRGTDIM
;
A
#
# COMPACT_ATOMS: atom_id res chain seq x y z
N MET A 1 30.10 8.02 -19.39
CA MET A 1 30.19 8.33 -20.84
C MET A 1 28.79 8.71 -21.30
N PRO A 2 28.61 9.76 -22.11
CA PRO A 2 27.27 10.06 -22.64
C PRO A 2 26.79 8.88 -23.47
N ILE A 3 25.53 8.48 -23.26
CA ILE A 3 24.93 7.34 -23.98
C ILE A 3 24.75 7.72 -25.44
N ASP A 4 25.22 6.86 -26.32
CA ASP A 4 25.05 7.00 -27.77
C ASP A 4 23.57 6.82 -28.16
N SER A 5 23.10 7.61 -29.12
CA SER A 5 21.76 7.51 -29.69
C SER A 5 21.42 6.12 -30.25
N ALA A 6 22.42 5.35 -30.68
CA ALA A 6 22.26 3.97 -31.11
C ALA A 6 21.95 3.02 -29.94
N GLN A 7 22.56 3.25 -28.79
CA GLN A 7 22.26 2.49 -27.57
C GLN A 7 20.84 2.75 -27.08
N ILE A 8 20.37 4.01 -27.09
CA ILE A 8 19.00 4.36 -26.73
C ILE A 8 18.00 3.66 -27.65
N LYS A 9 18.20 3.71 -28.98
CA LYS A 9 17.33 3.02 -29.95
C LYS A 9 17.28 1.51 -29.72
N ASN A 10 18.40 0.89 -29.36
CA ASN A 10 18.43 -0.53 -29.04
C ASN A 10 17.65 -0.85 -27.77
N LEU A 11 17.75 -0.01 -26.73
CA LEU A 11 16.97 -0.16 -25.50
C LEU A 11 15.47 -0.03 -25.77
N ASP A 12 15.05 0.91 -26.63
CA ASP A 12 13.65 1.08 -27.02
C ASP A 12 13.12 -0.16 -27.76
N GLN A 13 13.94 -0.79 -28.63
CA GLN A 13 13.57 -2.01 -29.35
C GLN A 13 13.43 -3.23 -28.41
N LEU A 14 14.19 -3.26 -27.33
CA LEU A 14 14.16 -4.33 -26.32
C LEU A 14 13.07 -4.12 -25.26
N ASP A 15 12.38 -2.99 -25.28
CA ASP A 15 11.35 -2.64 -24.31
C ASP A 15 10.03 -3.39 -24.55
N LYS A 16 9.83 -4.49 -23.83
CA LYS A 16 8.65 -5.34 -23.95
C LYS A 16 7.35 -4.67 -23.56
N ILE A 17 7.43 -3.62 -22.73
CA ILE A 17 6.25 -2.90 -22.22
C ILE A 17 6.03 -1.54 -22.89
N SER A 18 6.80 -1.20 -23.93
CA SER A 18 6.68 0.07 -24.67
C SER A 18 5.26 0.32 -25.22
N THR A 19 4.56 -0.74 -25.62
CA THR A 19 3.20 -0.64 -26.16
C THR A 19 2.16 -0.20 -25.15
N PHE A 20 2.41 -0.38 -23.82
CA PHE A 20 1.48 0.03 -22.77
C PHE A 20 1.31 1.54 -22.65
N ILE A 21 2.19 2.35 -23.22
CA ILE A 21 2.00 3.80 -23.28
C ILE A 21 0.66 4.17 -23.95
N LYS A 22 0.16 3.35 -24.87
CA LYS A 22 -1.10 3.54 -25.57
C LYS A 22 -2.34 3.36 -24.67
N GLU A 23 -2.18 2.67 -23.55
CA GLU A 23 -3.26 2.45 -22.58
C GLU A 23 -3.54 3.69 -21.72
N PHE A 24 -2.64 4.67 -21.74
CA PHE A 24 -2.77 5.89 -20.94
C PHE A 24 -3.24 7.07 -21.79
N TYR A 25 -3.91 8.01 -21.12
CA TYR A 25 -4.34 9.26 -21.73
C TYR A 25 -3.17 10.25 -21.76
N ILE A 26 -2.67 10.53 -22.95
CA ILE A 26 -1.56 11.46 -23.20
C ILE A 26 -2.05 12.50 -24.22
N ARG A 27 -2.34 13.70 -23.75
CA ARG A 27 -2.80 14.80 -24.61
C ARG A 27 -1.63 15.54 -25.26
N ASP A 28 -0.59 15.77 -24.46
CA ASP A 28 0.64 16.44 -24.88
C ASP A 28 1.79 15.42 -24.92
N SER A 29 2.22 15.07 -26.12
CA SER A 29 3.31 14.13 -26.33
C SER A 29 4.71 14.75 -26.09
N SER A 30 4.81 16.07 -25.95
CA SER A 30 6.05 16.77 -25.62
C SER A 30 6.34 16.81 -24.12
N LEU A 31 5.31 16.55 -23.28
CA LEU A 31 5.45 16.55 -21.83
C LEU A 31 6.19 15.29 -21.35
N ILE A 32 7.37 15.48 -20.78
CA ILE A 32 8.12 14.45 -20.05
C ILE A 32 7.61 14.44 -18.61
N TYR A 33 6.71 13.48 -18.29
CA TYR A 33 6.12 13.36 -16.96
C TYR A 33 6.81 12.23 -16.19
N LEU A 34 7.60 12.58 -15.17
CA LEU A 34 8.37 11.67 -14.34
C LEU A 34 7.89 11.64 -12.87
N ASP A 35 6.77 12.31 -12.57
CA ASP A 35 6.24 12.44 -11.20
C ASP A 35 5.17 11.38 -10.85
N GLY A 36 5.36 10.15 -11.32
CA GLY A 36 4.50 9.00 -10.99
C GLY A 36 4.50 8.62 -9.50
N ASN A 37 5.53 9.03 -8.77
CA ASN A 37 5.62 8.92 -7.32
C ASN A 37 4.64 9.85 -6.57
N SER A 38 4.14 10.90 -7.20
CA SER A 38 3.10 11.78 -6.64
C SER A 38 1.72 11.42 -7.19
N LEU A 39 1.60 11.21 -8.51
CA LEU A 39 0.34 10.83 -9.17
C LEU A 39 0.61 10.04 -10.45
N GLY A 40 -0.01 8.88 -10.60
CA GLY A 40 0.04 8.10 -11.82
C GLY A 40 -0.79 8.70 -12.96
N ARG A 41 -0.47 8.35 -14.21
CA ARG A 41 -1.22 8.79 -15.39
C ARG A 41 -2.59 8.12 -15.46
N LEU A 42 -3.56 8.80 -16.05
CA LEU A 42 -4.92 8.31 -16.26
C LEU A 42 -4.94 7.17 -17.30
N PRO A 43 -5.37 5.94 -16.92
CA PRO A 43 -5.64 4.89 -17.88
C PRO A 43 -6.90 5.19 -18.70
N LYS A 44 -6.91 4.85 -19.99
CA LYS A 44 -8.09 5.03 -20.86
C LYS A 44 -9.25 4.13 -20.44
N GLU A 45 -8.96 2.92 -20.00
CA GLU A 45 -9.94 1.97 -19.47
C GLU A 45 -10.72 2.55 -18.27
N THR A 46 -10.07 3.34 -17.42
CA THR A 46 -10.73 4.00 -16.28
C THR A 46 -11.89 4.89 -16.73
N VAL A 47 -11.71 5.64 -17.83
CA VAL A 47 -12.77 6.53 -18.33
C VAL A 47 -13.97 5.72 -18.84
N ALA A 48 -13.71 4.63 -19.55
CA ALA A 48 -14.76 3.74 -20.08
C ALA A 48 -15.54 3.05 -18.94
N ASP A 49 -14.80 2.48 -17.98
CA ASP A 49 -15.38 1.73 -16.84
C ASP A 49 -16.22 2.63 -15.91
N ILE A 50 -15.76 3.86 -15.65
CA ILE A 50 -16.51 4.85 -14.86
C ILE A 50 -17.81 5.29 -15.58
N ASN A 51 -17.75 5.53 -16.88
CA ASN A 51 -18.94 5.90 -17.64
C ASN A 51 -19.96 4.76 -17.66
N ASP A 52 -19.50 3.53 -17.88
CA ASP A 52 -20.35 2.34 -17.85
C ASP A 52 -21.01 2.16 -16.47
N PHE A 53 -20.22 2.23 -15.40
CA PHE A 53 -20.70 2.15 -14.03
C PHE A 53 -21.77 3.20 -13.72
N MET A 54 -21.51 4.48 -14.07
CA MET A 54 -22.44 5.56 -13.77
C MET A 54 -23.78 5.41 -14.48
N LEU A 55 -23.79 4.96 -15.74
CA LEU A 55 -24.99 4.89 -16.56
C LEU A 55 -25.71 3.55 -16.38
N ASN A 56 -25.01 2.44 -16.53
CA ASN A 56 -25.62 1.11 -16.64
C ASN A 56 -25.71 0.36 -15.30
N GLU A 57 -24.88 0.73 -14.30
CA GLU A 57 -25.00 0.12 -12.98
C GLU A 57 -25.70 1.08 -12.00
N TRP A 58 -25.07 2.19 -11.63
CA TRP A 58 -25.67 3.11 -10.66
C TRP A 58 -26.98 3.74 -11.19
N GLY A 59 -26.98 4.24 -12.43
CA GLY A 59 -28.15 4.88 -13.02
C GLY A 59 -29.35 3.94 -13.18
N ASP A 60 -29.11 2.71 -13.63
CA ASP A 60 -30.19 1.75 -13.92
C ASP A 60 -30.53 0.85 -12.73
N GLN A 61 -29.53 0.36 -11.98
CA GLN A 61 -29.74 -0.65 -10.94
C GLN A 61 -30.10 -0.03 -9.59
N LEU A 62 -29.68 1.23 -9.34
CA LEU A 62 -29.92 1.93 -8.07
C LEU A 62 -29.49 1.08 -6.86
N VAL A 63 -30.38 0.89 -5.89
CA VAL A 63 -30.07 0.10 -4.66
C VAL A 63 -29.77 -1.38 -4.96
N ASN A 64 -30.28 -1.94 -6.04
CA ASN A 64 -30.04 -3.33 -6.41
C ASN A 64 -28.58 -3.58 -6.81
N GLY A 65 -27.82 -2.56 -7.22
CA GLY A 65 -26.42 -2.65 -7.51
C GLY A 65 -25.57 -3.14 -6.33
N TRP A 66 -26.04 -2.99 -5.10
CA TRP A 66 -25.35 -3.49 -3.91
C TRP A 66 -25.19 -5.01 -3.87
N GLU A 67 -26.00 -5.77 -4.59
CA GLU A 67 -25.79 -7.22 -4.71
C GLU A 67 -24.41 -7.56 -5.30
N ASN A 68 -23.91 -6.69 -6.20
CA ASN A 68 -22.59 -6.82 -6.82
C ASN A 68 -21.52 -6.02 -6.08
N TRP A 69 -21.81 -4.78 -5.67
CA TRP A 69 -20.81 -3.85 -5.13
C TRP A 69 -20.31 -4.20 -3.74
N ILE A 70 -21.06 -4.99 -2.99
CA ILE A 70 -20.73 -5.32 -1.59
C ILE A 70 -19.35 -5.98 -1.43
N ASN A 71 -18.91 -6.73 -2.42
CA ASN A 71 -17.64 -7.46 -2.42
C ASN A 71 -16.54 -6.74 -3.19
N GLU A 72 -16.80 -5.58 -3.78
CA GLU A 72 -15.88 -4.88 -4.68
C GLU A 72 -14.55 -4.56 -4.02
N ALA A 73 -14.56 -4.14 -2.74
CA ALA A 73 -13.34 -3.84 -1.98
C ALA A 73 -12.40 -5.06 -1.84
N GLN A 74 -12.97 -6.24 -1.63
CA GLN A 74 -12.20 -7.49 -1.56
C GLN A 74 -11.75 -7.95 -2.94
N ILE A 75 -12.60 -7.84 -3.96
CA ILE A 75 -12.24 -8.16 -5.36
C ILE A 75 -11.06 -7.32 -5.80
N SER A 76 -11.09 -6.01 -5.54
CA SER A 76 -9.97 -5.11 -5.82
C SER A 76 -8.71 -5.49 -5.04
N GLY A 77 -8.86 -5.91 -3.78
CA GLY A 77 -7.78 -6.41 -2.95
C GLY A 77 -7.15 -7.68 -3.55
N ASP A 78 -7.95 -8.62 -4.01
CA ASP A 78 -7.47 -9.86 -4.63
C ASP A 78 -6.74 -9.62 -5.96
N LEU A 79 -7.13 -8.59 -6.72
CA LEU A 79 -6.41 -8.17 -7.94
C LEU A 79 -5.01 -7.60 -7.63
N LEU A 80 -4.85 -6.91 -6.50
CA LEU A 80 -3.56 -6.39 -6.01
C LEU A 80 -2.67 -7.51 -5.44
N ALA A 81 -3.29 -8.47 -4.75
CA ALA A 81 -2.59 -9.42 -3.90
C ALA A 81 -1.50 -10.21 -4.65
N GLU A 82 -1.88 -10.97 -5.69
CA GLU A 82 -0.99 -11.96 -6.28
C GLU A 82 0.15 -11.33 -7.10
N ASN A 83 -0.17 -10.41 -8.00
CA ASN A 83 0.78 -9.96 -9.02
C ASN A 83 1.55 -8.69 -8.64
N ILE A 84 1.05 -7.91 -7.68
CA ILE A 84 1.66 -6.63 -7.29
C ILE A 84 2.32 -6.74 -5.93
N LEU A 85 1.62 -7.30 -4.93
CA LEU A 85 2.11 -7.39 -3.56
C LEU A 85 2.78 -8.73 -3.23
N GLY A 86 2.61 -9.75 -4.06
CA GLY A 86 3.07 -11.10 -3.75
C GLY A 86 2.42 -11.66 -2.48
N ALA A 87 1.15 -11.34 -2.27
CA ALA A 87 0.29 -11.79 -1.18
C ALA A 87 -0.73 -12.82 -1.66
N LYS A 88 -1.47 -13.42 -0.76
CA LYS A 88 -2.54 -14.36 -1.10
C LYS A 88 -3.89 -13.66 -1.19
N LYS A 89 -4.79 -14.20 -2.00
CA LYS A 89 -6.19 -13.77 -2.01
C LYS A 89 -6.80 -13.82 -0.61
N GLY A 90 -7.62 -12.83 -0.29
CA GLY A 90 -8.21 -12.66 1.03
C GLY A 90 -7.25 -12.11 2.10
N GLU A 91 -6.07 -11.62 1.72
CA GLU A 91 -5.14 -10.93 2.62
C GLU A 91 -5.05 -9.42 2.36
N VAL A 92 -5.66 -8.93 1.27
CA VAL A 92 -5.65 -7.51 0.87
C VAL A 92 -7.08 -7.00 0.78
N LEU A 93 -7.29 -5.78 1.23
CA LEU A 93 -8.55 -5.05 1.08
C LEU A 93 -8.27 -3.65 0.54
N VAL A 94 -9.03 -3.20 -0.45
CA VAL A 94 -8.94 -1.83 -0.96
C VAL A 94 -10.07 -1.01 -0.34
N CYS A 95 -9.73 -0.14 0.57
CA CYS A 95 -10.70 0.68 1.31
C CYS A 95 -10.06 1.95 1.86
N ASP A 96 -10.89 2.89 2.26
CA ASP A 96 -10.52 4.10 2.98
C ASP A 96 -9.33 4.89 2.37
N THR A 97 -8.56 5.55 3.21
CA THR A 97 -7.31 6.24 2.85
C THR A 97 -6.12 5.55 3.49
N THR A 98 -4.91 5.79 2.99
CA THR A 98 -3.68 5.27 3.61
C THR A 98 -3.60 5.65 5.08
N SER A 99 -3.94 6.90 5.43
CA SER A 99 -3.91 7.40 6.81
C SER A 99 -4.88 6.64 7.72
N VAL A 100 -6.10 6.38 7.27
CA VAL A 100 -7.11 5.62 8.04
C VAL A 100 -6.67 4.17 8.19
N ASN A 101 -6.22 3.53 7.12
CA ASN A 101 -5.73 2.16 7.15
C ASN A 101 -4.50 2.00 8.06
N PHE A 102 -3.56 2.95 7.99
CA PHE A 102 -2.38 2.99 8.84
C PHE A 102 -2.76 3.12 10.33
N TYR A 103 -3.62 4.08 10.65
CA TYR A 103 -4.14 4.24 12.02
C TYR A 103 -4.81 2.95 12.52
N GLN A 104 -5.65 2.31 11.69
CA GLN A 104 -6.34 1.07 12.06
C GLN A 104 -5.37 -0.06 12.37
N LEU A 105 -4.39 -0.30 11.48
CA LEU A 105 -3.44 -1.41 11.66
C LEU A 105 -2.52 -1.16 12.84
N CYS A 106 -1.95 0.04 12.98
CA CYS A 106 -1.09 0.40 14.11
C CYS A 106 -1.82 0.26 15.45
N SER A 107 -3.04 0.79 15.56
CA SER A 107 -3.85 0.68 16.77
C SER A 107 -4.25 -0.77 17.08
N ALA A 108 -4.53 -1.58 16.05
CA ALA A 108 -4.89 -2.99 16.23
C ALA A 108 -3.69 -3.81 16.71
N VAL A 109 -2.47 -3.53 16.25
CA VAL A 109 -1.23 -4.17 16.70
C VAL A 109 -0.94 -3.83 18.16
N ILE A 110 -1.06 -2.54 18.54
CA ILE A 110 -0.84 -2.11 19.93
C ILE A 110 -1.79 -2.82 20.90
N LYS A 111 -3.05 -3.02 20.50
CA LYS A 111 -4.04 -3.74 21.32
C LYS A 111 -3.74 -5.22 21.57
N LEU A 112 -2.86 -5.85 20.76
CA LEU A 112 -2.43 -7.23 20.99
C LEU A 112 -1.57 -7.37 22.25
N ASN A 113 -0.74 -6.36 22.54
CA ASN A 113 0.20 -6.35 23.67
C ASN A 113 0.03 -5.06 24.47
N PRO A 114 -1.06 -4.89 25.26
CA PRO A 114 -1.43 -3.62 25.90
C PRO A 114 -0.44 -3.18 26.98
N ASP A 115 0.38 -4.10 27.50
CA ASP A 115 1.39 -3.82 28.53
C ASP A 115 2.66 -3.20 27.94
N ARG A 116 2.90 -3.32 26.63
CA ARG A 116 4.05 -2.74 25.95
C ARG A 116 3.83 -1.26 25.67
N LYS A 117 4.86 -0.44 25.82
CA LYS A 117 4.75 1.03 25.86
C LYS A 117 5.57 1.78 24.82
N THR A 118 6.22 1.10 23.89
CA THR A 118 7.11 1.77 22.92
C THR A 118 6.69 1.53 21.48
N ILE A 119 6.60 2.60 20.68
CA ILE A 119 6.49 2.58 19.23
C ILE A 119 7.83 2.97 18.63
N ILE A 120 8.29 2.28 17.58
CA ILE A 120 9.53 2.60 16.85
C ILE A 120 9.21 2.98 15.41
N THR A 121 9.79 4.08 14.94
CA THR A 121 9.78 4.52 13.54
C THR A 121 11.09 5.25 13.21
N ASP A 122 11.27 5.71 11.97
CA ASP A 122 12.44 6.48 11.55
C ASP A 122 12.12 7.95 11.24
N ALA A 123 13.13 8.81 11.31
CA ALA A 123 13.00 10.26 11.08
C ALA A 123 12.65 10.59 9.63
N ALA A 124 13.14 9.79 8.67
CA ALA A 124 12.84 9.93 7.26
C ALA A 124 11.49 9.34 6.85
N ASN A 125 10.73 8.73 7.77
CA ASN A 125 9.38 8.23 7.46
C ASN A 125 8.46 9.35 6.99
N PHE A 126 7.43 9.00 6.17
CA PHE A 126 6.50 9.98 5.64
C PHE A 126 5.85 10.81 6.76
N PRO A 127 5.78 12.14 6.63
CA PRO A 127 5.34 13.00 7.72
C PRO A 127 3.97 12.62 8.30
N THR A 128 3.01 12.23 7.46
CA THR A 128 1.68 11.81 7.92
C THR A 128 1.73 10.58 8.81
N ASP A 129 2.59 9.61 8.50
CA ASP A 129 2.74 8.40 9.33
C ASP A 129 3.27 8.78 10.72
N ARG A 130 4.27 9.65 10.79
CA ARG A 130 4.78 10.17 12.07
C ARG A 130 3.70 10.93 12.87
N TYR A 131 2.91 11.80 12.21
CA TYR A 131 1.81 12.52 12.87
C TYR A 131 0.74 11.57 13.42
N ILE A 132 0.40 10.52 12.67
CA ILE A 132 -0.54 9.49 13.13
C ILE A 132 0.04 8.73 14.32
N LEU A 133 1.33 8.38 14.29
CA LEU A 133 2.00 7.69 15.40
C LEU A 133 2.08 8.55 16.67
N GLU A 134 2.32 9.86 16.54
CA GLU A 134 2.24 10.81 17.65
C GLU A 134 0.85 10.80 18.28
N GLY A 135 -0.21 10.94 17.45
CA GLY A 135 -1.59 10.88 17.92
C GLY A 135 -1.98 9.54 18.59
N ILE A 136 -1.46 8.43 18.06
CA ILE A 136 -1.62 7.10 18.67
C ILE A 136 -0.87 7.02 20.00
N ALA A 137 0.38 7.49 20.04
CA ALA A 137 1.19 7.49 21.26
C ALA A 137 0.50 8.28 22.38
N ASP A 138 -0.01 9.47 22.07
CA ASP A 138 -0.79 10.28 23.03
C ASP A 138 -2.05 9.56 23.49
N THR A 139 -2.79 8.95 22.58
CA THR A 139 -4.07 8.27 22.90
C THR A 139 -3.87 7.06 23.81
N PHE A 140 -2.84 6.27 23.58
CA PHE A 140 -2.58 5.04 24.32
C PHE A 140 -1.55 5.20 25.45
N GLY A 141 -0.99 6.39 25.66
CA GLY A 141 0.04 6.66 26.66
C GLY A 141 1.35 5.92 26.38
N LEU A 142 1.80 5.96 25.12
CA LEU A 142 3.00 5.25 24.65
C LEU A 142 4.16 6.22 24.40
N LYS A 143 5.37 5.69 24.42
CA LYS A 143 6.58 6.39 23.99
C LYS A 143 6.78 6.18 22.49
N LEU A 144 6.95 7.27 21.73
CA LEU A 144 7.39 7.22 20.33
C LEU A 144 8.91 7.40 20.27
N VAL A 145 9.61 6.40 19.73
CA VAL A 145 11.03 6.42 19.43
C VAL A 145 11.21 6.64 17.93
N ILE A 146 11.84 7.74 17.59
CA ILE A 146 12.15 8.12 16.21
C ILE A 146 13.66 7.89 16.01
N ILE A 147 14.02 6.92 15.17
CA ILE A 147 15.42 6.60 14.85
C ILE A 147 15.89 7.62 13.82
N ASP A 148 17.02 8.27 14.12
CA ASP A 148 17.65 9.19 13.19
C ASP A 148 18.32 8.42 12.05
N ASN A 149 17.90 8.70 10.82
CA ASN A 149 18.42 8.13 9.58
C ASN A 149 18.50 9.18 8.46
N GLU A 150 18.41 10.47 8.79
CA GLU A 150 18.42 11.54 7.78
C GLU A 150 19.85 11.82 7.25
N GLU A 151 20.89 11.57 8.05
CA GLU A 151 22.29 11.82 7.69
C GLU A 151 23.14 10.56 7.96
N ILE A 152 23.09 9.55 7.08
CA ILE A 152 23.85 8.32 7.35
C ILE A 152 25.24 8.33 6.70
N ASP A 153 25.41 8.90 5.53
CA ASP A 153 26.70 9.13 4.83
C ASP A 153 26.42 9.76 3.46
N ALA A 154 27.39 10.39 2.84
CA ALA A 154 27.26 11.06 1.55
C ALA A 154 26.72 10.15 0.39
N ASN A 155 26.64 8.85 0.61
CA ASN A 155 26.17 7.84 -0.36
C ASN A 155 25.01 6.96 0.12
N GLU A 156 24.50 7.10 1.35
CA GLU A 156 23.40 6.31 1.92
C GLU A 156 22.35 7.19 2.60
N TYR A 157 21.54 7.88 1.81
CA TYR A 157 20.51 8.77 2.34
C TYR A 157 19.27 8.01 2.81
N GLU A 158 18.82 8.34 4.04
CA GLU A 158 17.48 8.02 4.57
C GLU A 158 17.13 6.52 4.63
N ARG A 159 18.08 5.63 4.48
CA ARG A 159 17.83 4.20 4.56
C ARG A 159 17.78 3.75 6.02
N ILE A 160 16.72 3.03 6.41
CA ILE A 160 16.67 2.35 7.70
C ILE A 160 17.24 0.92 7.56
N THR A 161 18.10 0.52 8.47
CA THR A 161 18.76 -0.80 8.44
C THR A 161 18.57 -1.53 9.77
N PRO A 162 18.75 -2.88 9.80
CA PRO A 162 18.73 -3.64 11.05
C PRO A 162 19.69 -3.11 12.11
N ASP A 163 20.87 -2.61 11.71
CA ASP A 163 21.88 -2.11 12.65
C ASP A 163 21.47 -0.80 13.31
N LEU A 164 20.76 0.08 12.60
CA LEU A 164 20.18 1.30 13.17
C LEU A 164 19.04 1.00 14.14
N ILE A 165 18.26 -0.05 13.87
CA ILE A 165 17.11 -0.43 14.69
C ILE A 165 17.56 -1.16 15.97
N ARG A 166 18.56 -2.03 15.88
CA ARG A 166 19.01 -2.94 16.95
C ARG A 166 19.22 -2.29 18.32
N PRO A 167 19.87 -1.10 18.46
CA PRO A 167 20.05 -0.43 19.75
C PRO A 167 18.76 -0.01 20.44
N HIS A 168 17.65 0.07 19.72
CA HIS A 168 16.34 0.49 20.22
C HIS A 168 15.43 -0.67 20.57
N LEU A 169 15.84 -1.92 20.29
CA LEU A 169 15.02 -3.12 20.49
C LEU A 169 15.04 -3.59 21.95
N ASN A 170 13.85 -3.85 22.46
CA ASN A 170 13.63 -4.46 23.78
C ASN A 170 12.21 -5.05 23.84
N ASN A 171 11.87 -5.74 24.94
CA ASN A 171 10.57 -6.41 25.09
C ASN A 171 9.38 -5.45 25.34
N ASP A 172 9.62 -4.16 25.45
CA ASP A 172 8.58 -3.13 25.64
C ASP A 172 8.02 -2.57 24.33
N ILE A 173 8.53 -3.05 23.18
CA ILE A 173 8.08 -2.57 21.87
C ILE A 173 6.70 -3.15 21.53
N ALA A 174 5.71 -2.26 21.42
CA ALA A 174 4.35 -2.57 21.00
C ALA A 174 4.18 -2.62 19.49
N LEU A 175 4.94 -1.79 18.75
CA LEU A 175 4.83 -1.61 17.30
C LEU A 175 6.13 -1.08 16.72
N ALA A 176 6.53 -1.59 15.55
CA ALA A 176 7.52 -0.98 14.69
C ALA A 176 6.91 -0.69 13.31
N THR A 177 7.24 0.46 12.71
CA THR A 177 6.70 0.85 11.41
C THR A 177 7.68 1.67 10.60
N PHE A 178 7.80 1.36 9.31
CA PHE A 178 8.74 1.97 8.37
C PHE A 178 8.17 1.98 6.97
N GLN A 179 8.71 2.83 6.08
CA GLN A 179 8.43 2.75 4.65
C GLN A 179 9.21 1.58 4.01
N VAL A 180 8.61 0.91 3.03
CA VAL A 180 9.33 -0.06 2.19
C VAL A 180 10.33 0.66 1.30
N LEU A 181 9.92 1.78 0.72
CA LEU A 181 10.72 2.65 -0.13
C LEU A 181 10.57 4.10 0.35
N GLN A 182 11.69 4.73 0.71
CA GLN A 182 11.71 6.09 1.23
C GLN A 182 11.22 7.10 0.20
N TYR A 183 10.30 7.98 0.61
CA TYR A 183 9.57 8.85 -0.32
C TYR A 183 10.42 9.97 -0.94
N ARG A 184 11.49 10.41 -0.27
CA ARG A 184 12.40 11.47 -0.75
C ARG A 184 13.56 10.90 -1.54
N SER A 185 14.30 9.97 -0.93
CA SER A 185 15.54 9.44 -1.49
C SER A 185 15.31 8.31 -2.51
N GLY A 186 14.15 7.61 -2.44
CA GLY A 186 13.92 6.39 -3.20
C GLY A 186 14.70 5.19 -2.67
N ALA A 187 15.33 5.28 -1.49
CA ALA A 187 16.06 4.18 -0.88
C ALA A 187 15.11 3.02 -0.54
N LEU A 188 15.47 1.81 -0.99
CA LEU A 188 14.74 0.59 -0.69
C LEU A 188 15.24 0.00 0.64
N ASN A 189 14.35 -0.12 1.62
CA ASN A 189 14.66 -0.67 2.92
C ASN A 189 14.65 -2.21 2.90
N PRO A 190 15.51 -2.89 3.66
CA PRO A 190 15.60 -4.35 3.72
C PRO A 190 14.43 -4.93 4.54
N MET A 191 13.21 -4.88 3.96
CA MET A 191 11.94 -5.20 4.60
C MET A 191 11.93 -6.57 5.28
N SER A 192 12.46 -7.59 4.62
CA SER A 192 12.50 -8.97 5.15
C SER A 192 13.39 -9.09 6.38
N GLU A 193 14.58 -8.47 6.34
CA GLU A 193 15.56 -8.51 7.43
C GLU A 193 15.04 -7.76 8.66
N ILE A 194 14.48 -6.56 8.45
CA ILE A 194 13.89 -5.74 9.51
C ILE A 194 12.70 -6.48 10.14
N THR A 195 11.79 -7.03 9.34
CA THR A 195 10.64 -7.78 9.86
C THR A 195 11.11 -8.99 10.70
N SER A 196 12.13 -9.70 10.24
CA SER A 196 12.69 -10.84 10.96
C SER A 196 13.30 -10.42 12.31
N LEU A 197 14.08 -9.34 12.30
CA LEU A 197 14.68 -8.78 13.51
C LEU A 197 13.64 -8.34 14.55
N ILE A 198 12.62 -7.60 14.13
CA ILE A 198 11.55 -7.13 15.02
C ILE A 198 10.77 -8.30 15.63
N ARG A 199 10.57 -9.36 14.85
CA ARG A 199 9.86 -10.57 15.31
C ARG A 199 10.61 -11.35 16.38
N GLU A 200 11.95 -11.24 16.49
CA GLU A 200 12.73 -11.83 17.59
C GLU A 200 12.27 -11.29 18.97
N TYR A 201 11.62 -10.13 19.00
CA TYR A 201 11.06 -9.49 20.19
C TYR A 201 9.53 -9.67 20.31
N ASP A 202 8.94 -10.64 19.60
CA ASP A 202 7.49 -10.87 19.54
C ASP A 202 6.69 -9.60 19.19
N CYS A 203 7.25 -8.74 18.36
CA CYS A 203 6.64 -7.52 17.88
C CYS A 203 6.27 -7.63 16.40
N LEU A 204 5.17 -7.00 15.98
CA LEU A 204 4.74 -6.93 14.60
C LEU A 204 5.21 -5.62 13.95
N THR A 205 5.43 -5.69 12.64
CA THR A 205 5.77 -4.53 11.81
C THR A 205 4.61 -4.17 10.91
N VAL A 206 4.27 -2.87 10.85
CA VAL A 206 3.38 -2.30 9.84
C VAL A 206 4.23 -1.56 8.82
N TRP A 207 4.16 -1.94 7.55
CA TRP A 207 4.92 -1.34 6.46
C TRP A 207 4.08 -0.35 5.67
N ASP A 208 4.60 0.84 5.39
CA ASP A 208 4.04 1.70 4.32
C ASP A 208 4.72 1.37 2.99
N ALA A 209 3.95 0.80 2.08
CA ALA A 209 4.38 0.43 0.74
C ALA A 209 3.83 1.38 -0.35
N SER A 210 3.42 2.61 0.03
CA SER A 210 2.80 3.58 -0.89
C SER A 210 3.67 3.92 -2.10
N HIS A 211 4.99 4.00 -1.94
CA HIS A 211 5.92 4.27 -3.03
C HIS A 211 6.49 3.00 -3.68
N ALA A 212 6.27 1.85 -3.04
CA ALA A 212 6.83 0.58 -3.47
C ALA A 212 5.86 -0.21 -4.38
N ALA A 213 4.55 -0.18 -4.06
CA ALA A 213 3.56 -0.90 -4.85
C ALA A 213 3.48 -0.35 -6.29
N GLY A 214 3.72 -1.22 -7.26
CA GLY A 214 3.78 -0.85 -8.68
C GLY A 214 5.16 -0.44 -9.20
N SER A 215 6.16 -0.24 -8.32
CA SER A 215 7.51 0.23 -8.69
C SER A 215 8.63 -0.76 -8.38
N VAL A 216 8.47 -1.61 -7.36
CA VAL A 216 9.44 -2.63 -6.96
C VAL A 216 8.80 -3.99 -6.73
N ASN A 217 9.59 -5.07 -6.74
CA ASN A 217 9.11 -6.40 -6.37
C ASN A 217 8.97 -6.50 -4.86
N LEU A 218 7.73 -6.69 -4.36
CA LEU A 218 7.43 -6.73 -2.92
C LEU A 218 7.49 -8.14 -2.33
N ASP A 219 6.72 -9.07 -2.88
CA ASP A 219 6.60 -10.47 -2.45
C ASP A 219 6.38 -10.65 -0.93
N PHE A 220 5.25 -10.12 -0.43
CA PHE A 220 4.92 -10.12 1.00
C PHE A 220 4.88 -11.53 1.61
N ALA A 221 4.37 -12.51 0.87
CA ALA A 221 4.31 -13.88 1.34
C ALA A 221 5.70 -14.50 1.54
N LYS A 222 6.61 -14.33 0.56
CA LYS A 222 7.98 -14.84 0.64
C LYS A 222 8.80 -14.13 1.70
N ASN A 223 8.64 -12.81 1.83
CA ASN A 223 9.31 -11.99 2.83
C ASN A 223 8.66 -12.10 4.22
N ASN A 224 7.63 -12.95 4.35
CA ASN A 224 6.94 -13.21 5.61
C ASN A 224 6.42 -11.93 6.30
N ILE A 225 5.91 -10.96 5.53
CA ILE A 225 5.38 -9.70 6.04
C ILE A 225 4.07 -9.95 6.77
N ASP A 226 3.82 -9.21 7.85
CA ASP A 226 2.63 -9.36 8.67
C ASP A 226 1.53 -8.37 8.27
N LEU A 227 1.88 -7.09 8.12
CA LEU A 227 0.94 -6.00 7.87
C LEU A 227 1.57 -4.95 6.95
N ALA A 228 0.77 -4.39 6.07
CA ALA A 228 1.19 -3.25 5.25
C ALA A 228 -0.01 -2.38 4.86
N VAL A 229 0.28 -1.13 4.50
CA VAL A 229 -0.64 -0.20 3.87
C VAL A 229 -0.01 0.40 2.61
N GLY A 230 -0.81 1.00 1.76
CA GLY A 230 -0.30 1.80 0.66
C GLY A 230 -1.42 2.47 -0.13
N CYS A 231 -1.06 3.51 -0.88
CA CYS A 231 -1.99 4.21 -1.75
C CYS A 231 -2.05 3.58 -3.14
N THR A 232 -3.12 3.86 -3.88
CA THR A 232 -3.32 3.35 -5.24
C THR A 232 -3.15 4.41 -6.33
N TYR A 233 -3.10 5.70 -5.96
CA TYR A 233 -3.08 6.81 -6.92
C TYR A 233 -1.69 7.14 -7.50
N LYS A 234 -0.61 6.63 -6.89
CA LYS A 234 0.77 6.84 -7.35
C LYS A 234 1.11 5.90 -8.51
N TYR A 235 2.06 5.00 -8.35
CA TYR A 235 2.49 4.07 -9.40
C TYR A 235 1.40 3.07 -9.83
N LEU A 236 0.36 2.88 -9.01
CA LEU A 236 -0.81 2.07 -9.38
C LEU A 236 -1.83 2.81 -10.25
N CYS A 237 -1.62 4.10 -10.55
CA CYS A 237 -2.37 4.89 -11.55
C CYS A 237 -3.89 4.95 -11.36
N SER A 238 -4.40 4.78 -10.13
CA SER A 238 -5.85 4.68 -9.88
C SER A 238 -6.57 6.02 -9.76
N GLY A 239 -5.84 7.14 -9.91
CA GLY A 239 -6.39 8.49 -9.90
C GLY A 239 -6.43 9.16 -8.52
N PRO A 240 -6.58 10.51 -8.49
CA PRO A 240 -6.52 11.28 -7.26
C PRO A 240 -7.67 10.93 -6.32
N GLY A 241 -7.35 10.67 -5.05
CA GLY A 241 -8.34 10.31 -4.03
C GLY A 241 -8.90 8.90 -4.13
N SER A 242 -8.36 8.04 -5.00
CA SER A 242 -8.74 6.63 -5.05
C SER A 242 -8.49 5.92 -3.71
N PRO A 243 -9.31 4.90 -3.35
CA PRO A 243 -9.14 4.16 -2.11
C PRO A 243 -7.74 3.55 -1.99
N ALA A 244 -7.21 3.57 -0.78
CA ALA A 244 -5.95 2.92 -0.43
C ALA A 244 -6.14 1.41 -0.27
N TYR A 245 -5.06 0.69 0.01
CA TYR A 245 -5.15 -0.71 0.41
C TYR A 245 -4.52 -0.94 1.77
N LEU A 246 -5.00 -1.99 2.44
CA LEU A 246 -4.33 -2.61 3.57
C LEU A 246 -4.08 -4.09 3.27
N TYR A 247 -2.98 -4.60 3.81
CA TYR A 247 -2.62 -6.02 3.81
C TYR A 247 -2.55 -6.52 5.23
N VAL A 248 -3.22 -7.63 5.50
CA VAL A 248 -3.18 -8.33 6.79
C VAL A 248 -3.01 -9.82 6.54
N LYS A 249 -1.88 -10.37 6.97
CA LYS A 249 -1.61 -11.80 6.87
C LYS A 249 -2.76 -12.62 7.46
N LYS A 250 -3.19 -13.66 6.75
CA LYS A 250 -4.37 -14.47 7.12
C LYS A 250 -4.39 -14.91 8.59
N SER A 251 -3.26 -15.30 9.14
CA SER A 251 -3.13 -15.76 10.54
C SER A 251 -3.38 -14.69 11.59
N LEU A 252 -3.35 -13.40 11.21
CA LEU A 252 -3.55 -12.25 12.09
C LEU A 252 -4.97 -11.69 12.03
N GLN A 253 -5.71 -11.92 10.95
CA GLN A 253 -7.00 -11.29 10.70
C GLN A 253 -8.01 -11.48 11.85
N LYS A 254 -8.10 -12.69 12.38
CA LYS A 254 -8.99 -13.00 13.52
C LYS A 254 -8.51 -12.41 14.85
N LYS A 255 -7.19 -12.26 15.02
CA LYS A 255 -6.58 -11.84 16.30
C LYS A 255 -6.64 -10.32 16.50
N LEU A 256 -6.50 -9.56 15.42
CA LEU A 256 -6.44 -8.11 15.46
C LEU A 256 -7.83 -7.50 15.72
N GLN A 257 -7.89 -6.61 16.70
CA GLN A 257 -9.10 -5.87 17.05
C GLN A 257 -9.04 -4.45 16.48
N VAL A 258 -9.93 -4.15 15.55
CA VAL A 258 -9.97 -2.83 14.89
C VAL A 258 -10.39 -1.73 15.87
N PRO A 259 -9.80 -0.53 15.76
CA PRO A 259 -10.17 0.61 16.62
C PRO A 259 -11.53 1.20 16.24
N ILE A 260 -11.90 1.16 14.97
CA ILE A 260 -13.15 1.68 14.42
C ILE A 260 -14.07 0.50 14.10
N GLN A 261 -15.17 0.40 14.84
CA GLN A 261 -16.15 -0.69 14.71
C GLN A 261 -17.24 -0.28 13.72
N GLY A 262 -16.90 -0.34 12.43
CA GLY A 262 -17.83 0.04 11.37
C GLY A 262 -18.74 -1.12 10.92
N TRP A 263 -19.88 -0.78 10.35
CA TRP A 263 -20.92 -1.76 10.00
C TRP A 263 -20.51 -2.74 8.87
N PHE A 264 -19.59 -2.35 7.96
CA PHE A 264 -19.06 -3.28 6.96
C PHE A 264 -18.09 -4.31 7.53
N ALA A 265 -17.45 -4.01 8.66
CA ALA A 265 -16.61 -4.97 9.37
C ALA A 265 -17.40 -5.97 10.21
N GLN A 266 -18.71 -5.77 10.36
CA GLN A 266 -19.61 -6.69 11.06
C GLN A 266 -19.69 -8.03 10.33
N LYS A 267 -19.70 -9.12 11.08
CA LYS A 267 -19.79 -10.50 10.55
C LYS A 267 -21.03 -10.66 9.66
N ASP A 268 -22.20 -10.25 10.16
CA ASP A 268 -23.47 -10.27 9.47
C ASP A 268 -24.00 -8.84 9.33
N GLN A 269 -23.43 -8.09 8.37
CA GLN A 269 -23.62 -6.64 8.27
C GLN A 269 -25.08 -6.20 8.06
N PHE A 270 -25.92 -7.01 7.45
CA PHE A 270 -27.35 -6.69 7.22
C PHE A 270 -28.28 -7.08 8.39
N GLU A 271 -27.78 -7.83 9.38
CA GLU A 271 -28.54 -8.12 10.60
C GLU A 271 -28.86 -6.85 11.39
N MET A 272 -28.02 -5.81 11.28
CA MET A 272 -28.13 -4.53 12.00
C MET A 272 -28.31 -4.73 13.52
N GLY A 273 -27.68 -5.77 14.06
CA GLY A 273 -27.78 -6.14 15.48
C GLY A 273 -27.15 -5.12 16.43
N PRO A 274 -27.52 -5.15 17.71
CA PRO A 274 -27.09 -4.15 18.68
C PRO A 274 -25.62 -4.28 19.13
N LYS A 275 -24.94 -5.35 18.77
CA LYS A 275 -23.57 -5.62 19.16
C LYS A 275 -22.69 -5.82 17.93
N PHE A 276 -21.51 -5.20 17.96
CA PHE A 276 -20.50 -5.42 16.95
C PHE A 276 -19.79 -6.76 17.17
N ILE A 277 -19.81 -7.60 16.15
CA ILE A 277 -19.05 -8.85 16.04
C ILE A 277 -18.21 -8.76 14.77
N LYS A 278 -16.92 -8.52 14.92
CA LYS A 278 -16.00 -8.35 13.79
C LYS A 278 -15.96 -9.62 12.92
N SER A 279 -16.00 -9.47 11.60
CA SER A 279 -15.68 -10.56 10.67
C SER A 279 -14.26 -11.09 10.94
N GLU A 280 -14.07 -12.41 10.86
CA GLU A 280 -12.79 -13.05 11.13
C GLU A 280 -11.82 -13.01 9.94
N ASP A 281 -12.30 -12.60 8.78
CA ASP A 281 -11.55 -12.42 7.54
C ASP A 281 -11.14 -10.96 7.30
N ILE A 282 -10.59 -10.68 6.10
CA ILE A 282 -10.09 -9.34 5.74
C ILE A 282 -11.19 -8.27 5.76
N ARG A 283 -12.47 -8.62 5.56
CA ARG A 283 -13.58 -7.69 5.64
C ARG A 283 -13.72 -7.07 7.03
N GLY A 284 -13.24 -7.74 8.07
CA GLY A 284 -13.21 -7.21 9.42
C GLY A 284 -12.42 -5.90 9.59
N PHE A 285 -11.73 -5.44 8.55
CA PHE A 285 -11.01 -4.17 8.50
C PHE A 285 -11.72 -3.10 7.66
N GLN A 286 -12.86 -3.41 7.05
CA GLN A 286 -13.65 -2.48 6.26
C GLN A 286 -14.60 -1.67 7.15
N ILE A 287 -14.34 -0.37 7.31
CA ILE A 287 -15.11 0.47 8.24
C ILE A 287 -16.53 0.69 7.74
N ALA A 288 -16.68 1.11 6.48
CA ALA A 288 -17.93 1.61 5.93
C ALA A 288 -18.14 1.15 4.49
N SER A 289 -19.23 1.61 3.89
CA SER A 289 -19.51 1.42 2.45
C SER A 289 -18.32 1.90 1.63
N PRO A 290 -17.77 1.08 0.74
CA PRO A 290 -16.59 1.46 -0.05
C PRO A 290 -16.96 2.49 -1.12
N SER A 291 -15.97 3.27 -1.55
CA SER A 291 -16.09 4.17 -2.71
C SER A 291 -16.11 3.36 -4.00
N ILE A 292 -17.29 2.97 -4.49
CA ILE A 292 -17.41 2.13 -5.70
C ILE A 292 -16.77 2.81 -6.91
N LEU A 293 -17.00 4.10 -7.13
CA LEU A 293 -16.33 4.86 -8.18
C LEU A 293 -14.80 4.76 -8.09
N GLY A 294 -14.25 4.92 -6.89
CA GLY A 294 -12.81 4.78 -6.65
C GLY A 294 -12.31 3.36 -6.91
N LEU A 295 -13.07 2.32 -6.51
CA LEU A 295 -12.72 0.92 -6.74
C LEU A 295 -12.71 0.57 -8.23
N ARG A 296 -13.61 1.14 -9.03
CA ARG A 296 -13.59 0.99 -10.50
C ARG A 296 -12.31 1.57 -11.11
N CYS A 297 -11.90 2.76 -10.65
CA CYS A 297 -10.61 3.33 -11.06
C CYS A 297 -9.43 2.39 -10.70
N VAL A 298 -9.44 1.84 -9.49
CA VAL A 298 -8.43 0.88 -9.02
C VAL A 298 -8.40 -0.37 -9.91
N ASN A 299 -9.55 -0.97 -10.16
CA ASN A 299 -9.65 -2.20 -10.95
C ASN A 299 -9.18 -2.02 -12.39
N ALA A 300 -9.58 -0.92 -13.04
CA ALA A 300 -9.13 -0.59 -14.40
C ALA A 300 -7.61 -0.43 -14.47
N ALA A 301 -7.02 0.34 -13.56
CA ALA A 301 -5.58 0.59 -13.53
C ALA A 301 -4.76 -0.67 -13.24
N ILE A 302 -5.16 -1.46 -12.24
CA ILE A 302 -4.45 -2.68 -11.83
C ILE A 302 -4.44 -3.74 -12.93
N LYS A 303 -5.52 -3.88 -13.70
CA LYS A 303 -5.56 -4.79 -14.86
C LYS A 303 -4.44 -4.49 -15.87
N ILE A 304 -4.15 -3.21 -16.11
CA ILE A 304 -3.07 -2.77 -17.02
C ILE A 304 -1.71 -3.12 -16.41
N ILE A 305 -1.49 -2.80 -15.14
CA ILE A 305 -0.24 -3.09 -14.44
C ILE A 305 0.04 -4.59 -14.39
N ASN A 306 -0.98 -5.40 -14.10
CA ASN A 306 -0.87 -6.86 -14.08
C ASN A 306 -0.49 -7.43 -15.47
N LYS A 307 -1.02 -6.86 -16.56
CA LYS A 307 -0.63 -7.23 -17.93
C LYS A 307 0.82 -6.83 -18.24
N ALA A 308 1.26 -5.65 -17.80
CA ALA A 308 2.64 -5.20 -17.99
C ALA A 308 3.64 -5.99 -17.14
N SER A 309 3.21 -6.48 -16.00
CA SER A 309 3.93 -7.20 -14.94
C SER A 309 4.96 -6.36 -14.19
N ILE A 310 4.97 -6.49 -12.86
CA ILE A 310 5.92 -5.77 -12.00
C ILE A 310 7.39 -6.07 -12.36
N PRO A 311 7.80 -7.33 -12.63
CA PRO A 311 9.18 -7.61 -13.02
C PRO A 311 9.64 -6.86 -14.27
N GLU A 312 8.79 -6.72 -15.30
CA GLU A 312 9.17 -5.96 -16.51
C GLU A 312 9.18 -4.45 -16.26
N ILE A 313 8.27 -3.92 -15.42
CA ILE A 313 8.28 -2.52 -14.97
C ILE A 313 9.59 -2.20 -14.24
N VAL A 314 9.98 -3.05 -13.27
CA VAL A 314 11.23 -2.90 -12.49
C VAL A 314 12.45 -2.94 -13.39
N LYS A 315 12.53 -3.88 -14.33
CA LYS A 315 13.64 -3.95 -15.30
C LYS A 315 13.74 -2.67 -16.14
N LYS A 316 12.61 -2.11 -16.57
CA LYS A 316 12.61 -0.86 -17.34
C LYS A 316 13.05 0.32 -16.47
N ALA A 317 12.54 0.42 -15.24
CA ALA A 317 12.93 1.47 -14.30
C ALA A 317 14.45 1.41 -14.01
N GLN A 318 14.98 0.22 -13.71
CA GLN A 318 16.40 0.02 -13.45
C GLN A 318 17.27 0.46 -14.65
N ARG A 319 16.92 0.03 -15.85
CA ARG A 319 17.63 0.48 -17.06
C ARG A 319 17.60 2.00 -17.24
N GLY A 320 16.47 2.64 -16.89
CA GLY A 320 16.34 4.10 -16.94
C GLY A 320 17.25 4.81 -15.94
N THR A 321 17.32 4.32 -14.71
CA THR A 321 18.18 4.89 -13.65
C THR A 321 19.67 4.63 -13.91
N ASP A 322 20.04 3.48 -14.49
CA ASP A 322 21.42 3.17 -14.86
C ASP A 322 21.96 4.09 -15.98
N ILE A 323 21.06 4.74 -16.70
CA ILE A 323 21.39 5.66 -17.80
C ILE A 323 21.54 7.11 -17.31
N MET A 324 20.83 7.50 -16.26
CA MET A 324 20.87 8.86 -15.70
C MET A 324 22.06 9.08 -14.80
#